data_287a5168eec9b234cf4f85d3caad8842
#
_entry.id   287a5168eec9b234cf4f85d3caad8842
#
_cell.length_a   1.000
_cell.length_b   1.000
_cell.length_c   1.000
_cell.angle_alpha   90.00
_cell.angle_beta   90.00
_cell.angle_gamma   90.00
#
_symmetry.space_group_name_H-M   'P 1'
#
loop_
_entity.id
_entity.type
_entity.pdbx_description
1 polymer ?
#
loop_
_entity_poly.entity_id
_entity_poly.type
_entity_poly.pdbx_seq_one_letter_code
_entity_poly.pdbx_strand_id
1 'polypeptide(L)'
;MAEIMDAVHKNFALLPDAEVSVECNPGTVTAQKFAVYRQSGINRISLGLQSAQNVELKMLGRIHTWEQFLKTYELARAGGFSNINVDLMSSLPGQHTATYADSLQKVCRLKPEHISAYSLIIEKGTPFYDLYKFDAVKQRAGMATDALPTEDEVYEMTQLTEQMLKENGYVHYEVSNFAQPGYACRHNIGYWTRVNYLGLGLGASSLMENIRYTNTRDLYTYLEQVEVIREGIWENKHDDGTVEQLPATNLHASAESVGKYAQMEEFMYLGLRMIDGVSRDDFMHSFGMPIEAVYQKVLNHLQEEELLERRAGRIYLTPKGQDVSNYALAQFLFDETS
;
A
#
# COMPACT_ATOMS: atom_id res chain seq x y z
N MET A 1 18.60 -7.36 -11.31
CA MET A 1 17.99 -7.84 -10.05
C MET A 1 19.00 -8.63 -9.20
N ALA A 2 19.73 -9.61 -9.75
CA ALA A 2 20.76 -10.31 -8.98
C ALA A 2 21.78 -9.35 -8.36
N GLU A 3 22.35 -8.44 -9.12
CA GLU A 3 23.30 -7.42 -8.62
C GLU A 3 22.74 -6.54 -7.51
N ILE A 4 21.44 -6.18 -7.61
CA ILE A 4 20.76 -5.41 -6.55
C ILE A 4 20.67 -6.25 -5.27
N MET A 5 20.25 -7.50 -5.37
CA MET A 5 20.14 -8.39 -4.21
C MET A 5 21.52 -8.72 -3.61
N ASP A 6 22.55 -8.87 -4.44
CA ASP A 6 23.93 -9.03 -3.99
C ASP A 6 24.40 -7.80 -3.19
N ALA A 7 24.06 -6.58 -3.65
CA ALA A 7 24.38 -5.36 -2.92
C ALA A 7 23.59 -5.29 -1.60
N VAL A 8 22.30 -5.66 -1.58
CA VAL A 8 21.50 -5.73 -0.36
C VAL A 8 22.12 -6.71 0.65
N HIS A 9 22.44 -7.93 0.23
CA HIS A 9 23.05 -8.93 1.11
C HIS A 9 24.45 -8.52 1.66
N LYS A 10 25.18 -7.70 0.88
CA LYS A 10 26.49 -7.20 1.35
C LYS A 10 26.38 -6.09 2.38
N ASN A 11 25.32 -5.28 2.32
CA ASN A 11 25.19 -4.07 3.12
C ASN A 11 24.17 -4.17 4.26
N PHE A 12 23.26 -5.16 4.23
CA PHE A 12 22.21 -5.32 5.21
C PHE A 12 22.15 -6.76 5.73
N ALA A 13 21.91 -6.90 7.03
CA ALA A 13 21.66 -8.21 7.66
C ALA A 13 20.19 -8.59 7.47
N LEU A 14 19.87 -9.27 6.36
CA LEU A 14 18.52 -9.76 6.12
C LEU A 14 18.17 -10.88 7.13
N LEU A 15 16.97 -10.80 7.69
CA LEU A 15 16.43 -11.89 8.51
C LEU A 15 16.21 -13.14 7.64
N PRO A 16 16.38 -14.35 8.19
CA PRO A 16 16.19 -15.59 7.43
C PRO A 16 14.78 -15.76 6.84
N ASP A 17 13.79 -15.14 7.47
CA ASP A 17 12.38 -15.16 7.08
C ASP A 17 11.91 -13.82 6.45
N ALA A 18 12.85 -12.97 6.02
CA ALA A 18 12.51 -11.71 5.38
C ALA A 18 11.59 -11.91 4.17
N GLU A 19 10.54 -11.11 4.06
CA GLU A 19 9.73 -11.02 2.85
C GLU A 19 10.48 -10.18 1.81
N VAL A 20 10.81 -10.81 0.69
CA VAL A 20 11.48 -10.16 -0.43
C VAL A 20 10.55 -10.20 -1.64
N SER A 21 9.88 -9.08 -1.89
CA SER A 21 8.83 -8.96 -2.89
C SER A 21 9.34 -8.26 -4.16
N VAL A 22 8.81 -8.66 -5.31
CA VAL A 22 8.97 -7.93 -6.57
C VAL A 22 7.62 -7.79 -7.28
N GLU A 23 7.38 -6.59 -7.81
CA GLU A 23 6.22 -6.32 -8.64
C GLU A 23 6.54 -6.62 -10.11
N CYS A 24 5.62 -7.32 -10.76
CA CYS A 24 5.77 -7.75 -12.14
C CYS A 24 4.55 -7.40 -12.98
N ASN A 25 4.78 -6.84 -14.16
CA ASN A 25 3.72 -6.68 -15.14
C ASN A 25 3.60 -7.97 -15.99
N PRO A 26 2.37 -8.50 -16.17
CA PRO A 26 2.15 -9.67 -17.02
C PRO A 26 2.71 -9.46 -18.43
N GLY A 27 3.26 -10.51 -19.01
CA GLY A 27 3.89 -10.47 -20.34
C GLY A 27 5.33 -9.93 -20.36
N THR A 28 5.84 -9.33 -19.28
CA THR A 28 7.23 -8.81 -19.21
C THR A 28 8.22 -9.76 -18.56
N VAL A 29 7.72 -10.80 -17.89
CA VAL A 29 8.52 -11.77 -17.13
C VAL A 29 8.54 -13.12 -17.84
N THR A 30 9.72 -13.72 -17.95
CA THR A 30 9.95 -15.03 -18.54
C THR A 30 10.31 -16.07 -17.47
N ALA A 31 10.26 -17.36 -17.80
CA ALA A 31 10.71 -18.43 -16.91
C ALA A 31 12.15 -18.21 -16.42
N GLN A 32 13.04 -17.73 -17.30
CA GLN A 32 14.43 -17.43 -16.94
C GLN A 32 14.52 -16.28 -15.92
N LYS A 33 13.71 -15.22 -16.06
CA LYS A 33 13.66 -14.13 -15.07
C LYS A 33 13.17 -14.64 -13.71
N PHE A 34 12.12 -15.46 -13.67
CA PHE A 34 11.65 -16.05 -12.42
C PHE A 34 12.70 -16.94 -11.75
N ALA A 35 13.46 -17.72 -12.54
CA ALA A 35 14.58 -18.49 -12.00
C ALA A 35 15.65 -17.60 -11.35
N VAL A 36 16.03 -16.49 -12.02
CA VAL A 36 16.95 -15.49 -11.44
C VAL A 36 16.39 -14.88 -10.16
N TYR A 37 15.10 -14.52 -10.13
CA TYR A 37 14.45 -13.95 -8.94
C TYR A 37 14.54 -14.91 -7.75
N ARG A 38 14.18 -16.20 -7.96
CA ARG A 38 14.29 -17.23 -6.91
C ARG A 38 15.72 -17.40 -6.41
N GLN A 39 16.70 -17.48 -7.31
CA GLN A 39 18.12 -17.61 -6.98
C GLN A 39 18.65 -16.40 -6.20
N SER A 40 18.09 -15.20 -6.46
CA SER A 40 18.43 -13.96 -5.75
C SER A 40 17.73 -13.78 -4.40
N GLY A 41 16.95 -14.78 -3.94
CA GLY A 41 16.27 -14.72 -2.64
C GLY A 41 14.88 -14.09 -2.66
N ILE A 42 14.35 -13.69 -3.82
CA ILE A 42 12.97 -13.18 -3.92
C ILE A 42 12.02 -14.34 -3.63
N ASN A 43 11.07 -14.11 -2.70
CA ASN A 43 10.15 -15.13 -2.23
C ASN A 43 8.66 -14.76 -2.37
N ARG A 44 8.35 -13.53 -2.77
CA ARG A 44 6.99 -13.05 -3.05
C ARG A 44 6.93 -12.33 -4.40
N ILE A 45 5.90 -12.61 -5.21
CA ILE A 45 5.62 -11.96 -6.49
C ILE A 45 4.29 -11.22 -6.40
N SER A 46 4.26 -9.95 -6.85
CA SER A 46 3.02 -9.22 -7.09
C SER A 46 2.78 -9.10 -8.60
N LEU A 47 1.60 -9.51 -9.07
CA LEU A 47 1.21 -9.49 -10.48
C LEU A 47 0.08 -8.48 -10.70
N GLY A 48 0.37 -7.40 -11.42
CA GLY A 48 -0.60 -6.37 -11.77
C GLY A 48 -1.57 -6.80 -12.86
N LEU A 49 -2.57 -7.64 -12.53
CA LEU A 49 -3.64 -8.06 -13.45
C LEU A 49 -4.56 -6.89 -13.80
N GLN A 50 -5.11 -6.24 -12.80
CA GLN A 50 -6.08 -5.14 -12.82
C GLN A 50 -7.51 -5.56 -13.20
N SER A 51 -7.71 -6.37 -14.23
CA SER A 51 -9.00 -6.93 -14.64
C SER A 51 -8.80 -8.23 -15.42
N ALA A 52 -9.78 -9.14 -15.33
CA ALA A 52 -9.84 -10.33 -16.17
C ALA A 52 -10.69 -10.13 -17.43
N GLN A 53 -11.06 -8.88 -17.75
CA GLN A 53 -11.77 -8.47 -18.94
C GLN A 53 -10.82 -7.74 -19.90
N ASN A 54 -10.56 -8.30 -21.08
CA ASN A 54 -9.64 -7.71 -22.05
C ASN A 54 -10.05 -6.29 -22.52
N VAL A 55 -11.34 -5.98 -22.51
CA VAL A 55 -11.87 -4.64 -22.82
C VAL A 55 -11.44 -3.63 -21.76
N GLU A 56 -11.57 -3.98 -20.48
CA GLU A 56 -11.16 -3.14 -19.36
C GLU A 56 -9.63 -2.96 -19.33
N LEU A 57 -8.85 -4.01 -19.57
CA LEU A 57 -7.40 -3.91 -19.70
C LEU A 57 -6.96 -2.94 -20.80
N LYS A 58 -7.61 -3.02 -21.96
CA LYS A 58 -7.33 -2.09 -23.07
C LYS A 58 -7.67 -0.64 -22.71
N MET A 59 -8.78 -0.43 -22.03
CA MET A 59 -9.21 0.90 -21.56
C MET A 59 -8.21 1.47 -20.55
N LEU A 60 -7.66 0.64 -19.66
CA LEU A 60 -6.58 0.99 -18.72
C LEU A 60 -5.22 1.23 -19.40
N GLY A 61 -5.11 1.05 -20.73
CA GLY A 61 -3.84 1.14 -21.44
C GLY A 61 -2.87 -0.01 -21.13
N ARG A 62 -3.37 -1.13 -20.59
CA ARG A 62 -2.53 -2.30 -20.33
C ARG A 62 -2.16 -3.00 -21.64
N ILE A 63 -0.90 -3.40 -21.74
CA ILE A 63 -0.34 -4.07 -22.93
C ILE A 63 -0.59 -5.59 -22.93
N HIS A 64 -1.01 -6.15 -21.78
CA HIS A 64 -1.26 -7.57 -21.63
C HIS A 64 -2.76 -7.88 -21.70
N THR A 65 -3.08 -9.14 -21.98
CA THR A 65 -4.43 -9.72 -21.91
C THR A 65 -4.55 -10.66 -20.71
N TRP A 66 -5.78 -11.09 -20.42
CA TRP A 66 -6.06 -12.13 -19.43
C TRP A 66 -5.26 -13.43 -19.69
N GLU A 67 -5.18 -13.86 -20.95
CA GLU A 67 -4.45 -15.08 -21.35
C GLU A 67 -2.95 -14.94 -21.10
N GLN A 68 -2.38 -13.75 -21.35
CA GLN A 68 -0.97 -13.45 -21.06
C GLN A 68 -0.71 -13.38 -19.56
N PHE A 69 -1.65 -12.86 -18.78
CA PHE A 69 -1.58 -12.92 -17.32
C PHE A 69 -1.58 -14.37 -16.83
N LEU A 70 -2.51 -15.23 -17.28
CA LEU A 70 -2.56 -16.64 -16.91
C LEU A 70 -1.21 -17.33 -17.19
N LYS A 71 -0.65 -17.13 -18.37
CA LYS A 71 0.67 -17.67 -18.70
C LYS A 71 1.77 -17.18 -17.74
N THR A 72 1.74 -15.90 -17.38
CA THR A 72 2.72 -15.33 -16.44
C THR A 72 2.54 -15.92 -15.04
N TYR A 73 1.29 -16.09 -14.58
CA TYR A 73 0.96 -16.72 -13.30
C TYR A 73 1.45 -18.19 -13.25
N GLU A 74 1.19 -18.96 -14.30
CA GLU A 74 1.67 -20.34 -14.42
C GLU A 74 3.21 -20.43 -14.41
N LEU A 75 3.89 -19.51 -15.11
CA LEU A 75 5.35 -19.43 -15.09
C LEU A 75 5.91 -19.10 -13.70
N ALA A 76 5.24 -18.23 -12.94
CA ALA A 76 5.62 -17.91 -11.56
C ALA A 76 5.48 -19.16 -10.67
N ARG A 77 4.34 -19.88 -10.78
CA ARG A 77 4.11 -21.14 -10.04
C ARG A 77 5.14 -22.22 -10.43
N ALA A 78 5.40 -22.42 -11.72
CA ALA A 78 6.42 -23.33 -12.21
C ALA A 78 7.83 -22.96 -11.76
N GLY A 79 8.09 -21.66 -11.57
CA GLY A 79 9.32 -21.11 -10.99
C GLY A 79 9.47 -21.31 -9.48
N GLY A 80 8.49 -21.95 -8.83
CA GLY A 80 8.51 -22.30 -7.40
C GLY A 80 8.05 -21.17 -6.45
N PHE A 81 7.32 -20.16 -6.96
CA PHE A 81 6.71 -19.14 -6.11
C PHE A 81 5.41 -19.64 -5.51
N SER A 82 5.37 -19.70 -4.18
CA SER A 82 4.21 -20.10 -3.36
C SER A 82 3.60 -18.91 -2.61
N ASN A 83 4.05 -17.69 -2.86
CA ASN A 83 3.49 -16.46 -2.35
C ASN A 83 3.32 -15.49 -3.52
N ILE A 84 2.11 -15.50 -4.10
CA ILE A 84 1.78 -14.64 -5.25
C ILE A 84 0.61 -13.75 -4.87
N ASN A 85 0.80 -12.45 -5.07
CA ASN A 85 -0.26 -11.46 -5.04
C ASN A 85 -0.81 -11.23 -6.45
N VAL A 86 -2.12 -10.99 -6.54
CA VAL A 86 -2.79 -10.51 -7.75
C VAL A 86 -3.49 -9.20 -7.46
N ASP A 87 -3.15 -8.15 -8.20
CA ASP A 87 -3.81 -6.86 -8.11
C ASP A 87 -5.05 -6.84 -9.00
N LEU A 88 -6.18 -6.44 -8.45
CA LEU A 88 -7.46 -6.31 -9.12
C LEU A 88 -8.07 -4.93 -8.83
N MET A 89 -8.59 -4.29 -9.86
CA MET A 89 -9.23 -2.98 -9.74
C MET A 89 -10.74 -3.08 -9.92
N SER A 90 -11.47 -2.45 -9.02
CA SER A 90 -12.90 -2.18 -9.16
C SER A 90 -13.15 -0.74 -9.60
N SER A 91 -14.39 -0.44 -9.90
CA SER A 91 -14.88 0.90 -10.23
C SER A 91 -14.23 1.51 -11.49
N LEU A 92 -13.86 0.67 -12.45
CA LEU A 92 -13.31 1.11 -13.72
C LEU A 92 -14.39 1.78 -14.59
N PRO A 93 -14.05 2.72 -15.49
CA PRO A 93 -14.99 3.28 -16.45
C PRO A 93 -15.68 2.19 -17.29
N GLY A 94 -17.02 2.22 -17.32
CA GLY A 94 -17.85 1.21 -17.98
C GLY A 94 -17.90 -0.16 -17.31
N GLN A 95 -17.27 -0.33 -16.15
CA GLN A 95 -17.35 -1.57 -15.38
C GLN A 95 -18.68 -1.64 -14.62
N HIS A 96 -19.30 -2.82 -14.64
CA HIS A 96 -20.48 -3.14 -13.86
C HIS A 96 -20.18 -4.21 -12.82
N THR A 97 -20.97 -4.28 -11.76
CA THR A 97 -20.81 -5.27 -10.67
C THR A 97 -20.67 -6.70 -11.21
N ALA A 98 -21.40 -7.06 -12.27
CA ALA A 98 -21.33 -8.40 -12.88
C ALA A 98 -19.96 -8.69 -13.57
N THR A 99 -19.37 -7.73 -14.27
CA THR A 99 -18.07 -7.90 -14.95
C THR A 99 -16.92 -7.93 -13.94
N TYR A 100 -17.04 -7.13 -12.88
CA TYR A 100 -16.11 -7.19 -11.75
C TYR A 100 -16.19 -8.52 -10.99
N ALA A 101 -17.42 -9.00 -10.71
CA ALA A 101 -17.66 -10.31 -10.10
C ALA A 101 -17.01 -11.46 -10.87
N ASP A 102 -17.15 -11.47 -12.21
CA ASP A 102 -16.52 -12.47 -13.06
C ASP A 102 -14.97 -12.39 -12.97
N SER A 103 -14.42 -11.18 -12.95
CA SER A 103 -12.96 -10.98 -12.78
C SER A 103 -12.49 -11.52 -11.43
N LEU A 104 -13.17 -11.16 -10.34
CA LEU A 104 -12.85 -11.62 -8.99
C LEU A 104 -12.97 -13.15 -8.87
N GLN A 105 -14.02 -13.75 -9.42
CA GLN A 105 -14.22 -15.20 -9.42
C GLN A 105 -13.10 -15.92 -10.19
N LYS A 106 -12.68 -15.40 -11.35
CA LYS A 106 -11.56 -15.94 -12.13
C LYS A 106 -10.26 -15.92 -11.30
N VAL A 107 -9.98 -14.82 -10.58
CA VAL A 107 -8.82 -14.71 -9.71
C VAL A 107 -8.92 -15.70 -8.54
N CYS A 108 -10.06 -15.81 -7.87
CA CYS A 108 -10.26 -16.77 -6.78
C CYS A 108 -10.02 -18.22 -7.22
N ARG A 109 -10.38 -18.60 -8.46
CA ARG A 109 -10.11 -19.95 -9.01
C ARG A 109 -8.62 -20.27 -9.15
N LEU A 110 -7.76 -19.27 -9.32
CA LEU A 110 -6.30 -19.43 -9.37
C LEU A 110 -5.69 -19.68 -8.00
N LYS A 111 -6.43 -19.36 -6.92
CA LYS A 111 -6.01 -19.49 -5.51
C LYS A 111 -4.65 -18.84 -5.25
N PRO A 112 -4.45 -17.55 -5.57
CA PRO A 112 -3.27 -16.85 -5.12
C PRO A 112 -3.27 -16.76 -3.59
N GLU A 113 -2.13 -16.59 -2.96
CA GLU A 113 -2.01 -16.43 -1.52
C GLU A 113 -2.46 -15.05 -1.04
N HIS A 114 -2.46 -14.07 -1.96
CA HIS A 114 -2.81 -12.70 -1.64
C HIS A 114 -3.56 -12.04 -2.81
N ILE A 115 -4.52 -11.19 -2.50
CA ILE A 115 -5.27 -10.40 -3.49
C ILE A 115 -5.32 -8.96 -2.98
N SER A 116 -4.85 -8.01 -3.82
CA SER A 116 -5.06 -6.59 -3.64
C SER A 116 -6.26 -6.17 -4.48
N ALA A 117 -7.37 -5.83 -3.84
CA ALA A 117 -8.60 -5.41 -4.51
C ALA A 117 -8.91 -3.96 -4.12
N TYR A 118 -8.77 -3.03 -5.05
CA TYR A 118 -8.93 -1.60 -4.79
C TYR A 118 -9.72 -0.89 -5.88
N SER A 119 -10.46 0.14 -5.47
CA SER A 119 -11.24 0.96 -6.39
C SER A 119 -10.36 1.97 -7.13
N LEU A 120 -10.70 2.24 -8.38
CA LEU A 120 -10.07 3.31 -9.16
C LEU A 120 -10.33 4.67 -8.51
N ILE A 121 -9.27 5.41 -8.26
CA ILE A 121 -9.33 6.81 -7.81
C ILE A 121 -8.90 7.72 -8.97
N ILE A 122 -9.71 8.71 -9.28
CA ILE A 122 -9.42 9.69 -10.33
C ILE A 122 -8.57 10.81 -9.73
N GLU A 123 -7.25 10.73 -9.95
CA GLU A 123 -6.26 11.65 -9.37
C GLU A 123 -5.84 12.74 -10.36
N LYS A 124 -5.72 13.98 -9.85
CA LYS A 124 -5.23 15.13 -10.61
C LYS A 124 -3.82 14.87 -11.16
N GLY A 125 -3.60 15.24 -12.41
CA GLY A 125 -2.32 15.03 -13.09
C GLY A 125 -2.19 13.68 -13.81
N THR A 126 -3.26 12.88 -13.84
CA THR A 126 -3.34 11.64 -14.61
C THR A 126 -4.18 11.81 -15.89
N PRO A 127 -3.92 11.01 -16.95
CA PRO A 127 -4.79 11.04 -18.14
C PRO A 127 -6.27 10.75 -17.81
N PHE A 128 -6.56 9.90 -16.82
CA PHE A 128 -7.91 9.61 -16.38
C PHE A 128 -8.60 10.80 -15.72
N TYR A 129 -7.85 11.66 -15.04
CA TYR A 129 -8.41 12.90 -14.52
C TYR A 129 -8.93 13.79 -15.63
N ASP A 130 -8.19 13.94 -16.72
CA ASP A 130 -8.62 14.78 -17.84
C ASP A 130 -9.88 14.24 -18.50
N LEU A 131 -10.06 12.92 -18.57
CA LEU A 131 -11.20 12.25 -19.17
C LEU A 131 -12.43 12.22 -18.23
N TYR A 132 -12.24 11.95 -16.95
CA TYR A 132 -13.33 11.55 -16.04
C TYR A 132 -13.52 12.48 -14.82
N LYS A 133 -12.83 13.63 -14.74
CA LYS A 133 -12.96 14.57 -13.59
C LYS A 133 -14.38 15.03 -13.30
N PHE A 134 -15.20 15.23 -14.36
CA PHE A 134 -16.60 15.63 -14.18
C PHE A 134 -17.46 14.48 -13.66
N ASP A 135 -17.24 13.27 -14.17
CA ASP A 135 -17.90 12.08 -13.66
C ASP A 135 -17.50 11.78 -12.22
N ALA A 136 -16.24 11.96 -11.86
CA ALA A 136 -15.77 11.81 -10.48
C ALA A 136 -16.42 12.82 -9.51
N VAL A 137 -16.76 14.03 -9.98
CA VAL A 137 -17.53 15.00 -9.19
C VAL A 137 -18.97 14.56 -9.04
N LYS A 138 -19.63 14.13 -10.14
CA LYS A 138 -21.00 13.60 -10.10
C LYS A 138 -21.11 12.39 -9.17
N GLN A 139 -20.17 11.44 -9.27
CA GLN A 139 -20.12 10.24 -8.44
C GLN A 139 -20.09 10.58 -6.96
N ARG A 140 -19.15 11.47 -6.52
CA ARG A 140 -19.08 11.93 -5.12
C ARG A 140 -20.30 12.68 -4.63
N ALA A 141 -21.08 13.26 -5.54
CA ALA A 141 -22.34 13.93 -5.23
C ALA A 141 -23.54 12.97 -5.26
N GLY A 142 -23.35 11.66 -5.42
CA GLY A 142 -24.41 10.66 -5.55
C GLY A 142 -25.25 10.83 -6.82
N MET A 143 -24.69 11.48 -7.85
CA MET A 143 -25.39 11.76 -9.11
C MET A 143 -25.07 10.67 -10.15
N ALA A 144 -25.97 10.50 -11.11
CA ALA A 144 -25.70 9.63 -12.26
C ALA A 144 -24.47 10.09 -13.03
N THR A 145 -23.63 9.16 -13.43
CA THR A 145 -22.40 9.34 -14.18
C THR A 145 -22.55 8.82 -15.59
N ASP A 146 -21.71 9.27 -16.51
CA ASP A 146 -21.77 8.84 -17.92
C ASP A 146 -20.85 7.61 -18.17
N ALA A 147 -19.73 7.53 -17.45
CA ALA A 147 -18.72 6.47 -17.64
C ALA A 147 -18.31 5.76 -16.36
N LEU A 148 -18.15 6.48 -15.23
CA LEU A 148 -17.79 5.85 -13.96
C LEU A 148 -19.01 5.12 -13.36
N PRO A 149 -18.82 4.02 -12.61
CA PRO A 149 -19.88 3.45 -11.79
C PRO A 149 -20.43 4.48 -10.79
N THR A 150 -21.70 4.37 -10.47
CA THR A 150 -22.31 5.19 -9.40
C THR A 150 -21.72 4.85 -8.04
N GLU A 151 -21.94 5.71 -7.03
CA GLU A 151 -21.48 5.43 -5.67
C GLU A 151 -22.09 4.14 -5.11
N ASP A 152 -23.36 3.87 -5.41
CA ASP A 152 -24.05 2.63 -5.03
C ASP A 152 -23.39 1.40 -5.68
N GLU A 153 -23.03 1.45 -6.98
CA GLU A 153 -22.34 0.37 -7.66
C GLU A 153 -20.92 0.15 -7.10
N VAL A 154 -20.21 1.22 -6.73
CA VAL A 154 -18.91 1.13 -6.04
C VAL A 154 -19.06 0.42 -4.70
N TYR A 155 -20.07 0.79 -3.91
CA TYR A 155 -20.39 0.13 -2.65
C TYR A 155 -20.75 -1.36 -2.84
N GLU A 156 -21.60 -1.68 -3.81
CA GLU A 156 -21.94 -3.08 -4.16
C GLU A 156 -20.69 -3.90 -4.51
N MET A 157 -19.76 -3.34 -5.30
CA MET A 157 -18.50 -4.01 -5.65
C MET A 157 -17.63 -4.25 -4.43
N THR A 158 -17.60 -3.32 -3.47
CA THR A 158 -16.86 -3.45 -2.20
C THR A 158 -17.43 -4.57 -1.37
N GLN A 159 -18.74 -4.59 -1.14
CA GLN A 159 -19.42 -5.64 -0.38
C GLN A 159 -19.26 -7.02 -1.04
N LEU A 160 -19.37 -7.07 -2.36
CA LEU A 160 -19.13 -8.29 -3.14
C LEU A 160 -17.70 -8.81 -2.96
N THR A 161 -16.72 -7.90 -2.95
CA THR A 161 -15.30 -8.25 -2.74
C THR A 161 -15.11 -8.92 -1.39
N GLU A 162 -15.59 -8.30 -0.33
CA GLU A 162 -15.47 -8.81 1.04
C GLU A 162 -16.13 -10.18 1.18
N GLN A 163 -17.37 -10.29 0.70
CA GLN A 163 -18.12 -11.54 0.77
C GLN A 163 -17.41 -12.65 0.00
N MET A 164 -17.10 -12.43 -1.29
CA MET A 164 -16.54 -13.45 -2.16
C MET A 164 -15.14 -13.89 -1.68
N LEU A 165 -14.29 -12.97 -1.26
CA LEU A 165 -12.96 -13.32 -0.76
C LEU A 165 -13.03 -14.07 0.56
N LYS A 166 -13.91 -13.69 1.47
CA LYS A 166 -14.17 -14.41 2.72
C LYS A 166 -14.65 -15.84 2.45
N GLU A 167 -15.60 -16.02 1.53
CA GLU A 167 -16.10 -17.35 1.14
C GLU A 167 -15.02 -18.24 0.50
N ASN A 168 -14.00 -17.63 -0.11
CA ASN A 168 -12.83 -18.31 -0.68
C ASN A 168 -11.65 -18.47 0.31
N GLY A 169 -11.85 -18.14 1.60
CA GLY A 169 -10.87 -18.36 2.67
C GLY A 169 -9.81 -17.29 2.84
N TYR A 170 -10.00 -16.12 2.22
CA TYR A 170 -9.14 -14.97 2.44
C TYR A 170 -9.57 -14.17 3.67
N VAL A 171 -8.60 -13.64 4.38
CA VAL A 171 -8.78 -12.73 5.52
C VAL A 171 -8.52 -11.31 5.02
N HIS A 172 -9.50 -10.43 5.20
CA HIS A 172 -9.32 -9.00 5.03
C HIS A 172 -8.45 -8.49 6.18
N TYR A 173 -7.26 -7.95 5.94
CA TYR A 173 -6.35 -7.54 7.00
C TYR A 173 -6.05 -6.03 7.03
N GLU A 174 -6.23 -5.34 5.91
CA GLU A 174 -6.16 -3.87 5.78
C GLU A 174 -6.98 -3.40 4.58
N VAL A 175 -7.16 -2.10 4.41
CA VAL A 175 -8.13 -1.40 3.53
C VAL A 175 -8.45 -2.09 2.20
N SER A 176 -7.42 -2.55 1.47
CA SER A 176 -7.59 -3.08 0.11
C SER A 176 -6.99 -4.47 -0.07
N ASN A 177 -6.47 -5.07 0.99
CA ASN A 177 -5.68 -6.29 0.87
C ASN A 177 -6.26 -7.47 1.66
N PHE A 178 -6.32 -8.59 0.97
CA PHE A 178 -6.85 -9.85 1.44
C PHE A 178 -5.81 -10.95 1.26
N ALA A 179 -5.63 -11.78 2.26
CA ALA A 179 -4.63 -12.84 2.22
C ALA A 179 -5.15 -14.15 2.79
N GLN A 180 -4.64 -15.26 2.31
CA GLN A 180 -4.75 -16.52 3.03
C GLN A 180 -4.02 -16.41 4.38
N PRO A 181 -4.42 -17.15 5.42
CA PRO A 181 -3.76 -17.12 6.71
C PRO A 181 -2.23 -17.29 6.60
N GLY A 182 -1.48 -16.34 7.16
CA GLY A 182 -0.01 -16.34 7.11
C GLY A 182 0.62 -15.66 5.89
N TYR A 183 -0.16 -15.11 4.96
CA TYR A 183 0.34 -14.46 3.73
C TYR A 183 0.04 -12.95 3.64
N ALA A 184 -0.38 -12.31 4.73
CA ALA A 184 -0.50 -10.85 4.77
C ALA A 184 0.85 -10.19 4.44
N CYS A 185 0.84 -9.16 3.59
CA CYS A 185 2.05 -8.50 3.13
C CYS A 185 2.70 -7.69 4.26
N ARG A 186 3.90 -8.09 4.70
CA ARG A 186 4.63 -7.43 5.78
C ARG A 186 5.02 -6.00 5.42
N HIS A 187 5.33 -5.75 4.16
CA HIS A 187 5.66 -4.42 3.67
C HIS A 187 4.48 -3.44 3.85
N ASN A 188 3.26 -3.85 3.45
CA ASN A 188 2.05 -3.03 3.61
C ASN A 188 1.74 -2.78 5.08
N ILE A 189 1.80 -3.83 5.91
CA ILE A 189 1.60 -3.71 7.35
C ILE A 189 2.62 -2.72 7.96
N GLY A 190 3.88 -2.78 7.52
CA GLY A 190 4.93 -1.87 7.99
C GLY A 190 4.59 -0.40 7.76
N TYR A 191 3.99 -0.03 6.63
CA TYR A 191 3.52 1.34 6.40
C TYR A 191 2.38 1.73 7.35
N TRP A 192 1.40 0.86 7.53
CA TRP A 192 0.26 1.13 8.41
C TRP A 192 0.64 1.20 9.89
N THR A 193 1.70 0.51 10.29
CA THR A 193 2.22 0.50 11.68
C THR A 193 3.40 1.44 11.90
N ARG A 194 3.74 2.28 10.92
CA ARG A 194 4.84 3.26 10.98
C ARG A 194 6.21 2.64 11.31
N VAL A 195 6.49 1.44 10.82
CA VAL A 195 7.84 0.86 10.92
C VAL A 195 8.81 1.71 10.10
N ASN A 196 10.04 1.92 10.60
CA ASN A 196 11.09 2.56 9.82
C ASN A 196 11.31 1.83 8.49
N TYR A 197 11.41 2.59 7.40
CA TYR A 197 11.72 2.06 6.09
C TYR A 197 12.65 3.00 5.33
N LEU A 198 13.56 2.40 4.56
CA LEU A 198 14.54 3.09 3.75
C LEU A 198 14.20 2.93 2.26
N GLY A 199 13.90 4.02 1.59
CA GLY A 199 13.67 4.08 0.15
C GLY A 199 14.97 4.32 -0.62
N LEU A 200 15.31 3.41 -1.52
CA LEU A 200 16.46 3.52 -2.40
C LEU A 200 16.00 3.71 -3.84
N GLY A 201 16.65 4.61 -4.55
CA GLY A 201 16.34 4.91 -5.95
C GLY A 201 15.57 6.22 -6.14
N LEU A 202 15.26 6.52 -7.41
CA LEU A 202 14.57 7.74 -7.84
C LEU A 202 13.18 7.85 -7.23
N GLY A 203 12.87 8.99 -6.62
CA GLY A 203 11.56 9.30 -6.06
C GLY A 203 11.17 8.41 -4.88
N ALA A 204 12.06 7.55 -4.38
CA ALA A 204 11.77 6.69 -3.26
C ALA A 204 11.66 7.50 -1.96
N SER A 205 10.65 7.19 -1.15
CA SER A 205 10.42 7.82 0.14
C SER A 205 10.95 6.94 1.27
N SER A 206 11.33 7.58 2.37
CA SER A 206 11.82 6.93 3.58
C SER A 206 11.13 7.50 4.82
N LEU A 207 11.02 6.70 5.86
CA LEU A 207 10.73 7.14 7.22
C LEU A 207 11.75 6.48 8.15
N MET A 208 12.70 7.25 8.64
CA MET A 208 13.75 6.76 9.53
C MET A 208 13.78 7.63 10.78
N GLU A 209 13.55 7.03 11.94
CA GLU A 209 13.56 7.71 13.25
C GLU A 209 12.72 9.00 13.28
N ASN A 210 11.54 8.93 12.68
CA ASN A 210 10.60 10.05 12.53
C ASN A 210 11.11 11.19 11.62
N ILE A 211 12.10 10.96 10.79
CA ILE A 211 12.44 11.84 9.67
C ILE A 211 11.90 11.21 8.39
N ARG A 212 11.02 11.93 7.71
CA ARG A 212 10.51 11.55 6.39
C ARG A 212 11.25 12.31 5.32
N TYR A 213 11.73 11.62 4.31
CA TYR A 213 12.37 12.24 3.16
C TYR A 213 12.07 11.49 1.87
N THR A 214 12.12 12.22 0.76
CA THR A 214 11.89 11.65 -0.57
C THR A 214 13.05 12.00 -1.48
N ASN A 215 13.60 11.02 -2.18
CA ASN A 215 14.67 11.22 -3.13
C ASN A 215 14.19 12.02 -4.35
N THR A 216 15.12 12.72 -4.99
CA THR A 216 14.84 13.41 -6.25
C THR A 216 14.30 12.46 -7.32
N ARG A 217 13.45 12.99 -8.21
CA ARG A 217 12.95 12.27 -9.40
C ARG A 217 13.79 12.54 -10.64
N ASP A 218 14.77 13.44 -10.56
CA ASP A 218 15.71 13.71 -11.64
C ASP A 218 16.86 12.71 -11.61
N LEU A 219 17.02 11.95 -12.69
CA LEU A 219 18.02 10.89 -12.81
C LEU A 219 19.46 11.43 -12.73
N TYR A 220 19.73 12.56 -13.37
CA TYR A 220 21.09 13.10 -13.42
C TYR A 220 21.49 13.61 -12.03
N THR A 221 20.63 14.38 -11.40
CA THR A 221 20.83 14.83 -10.01
C THR A 221 21.02 13.65 -9.07
N TYR A 222 20.19 12.59 -9.20
CA TYR A 222 20.32 11.39 -8.36
C TYR A 222 21.70 10.75 -8.49
N LEU A 223 22.15 10.50 -9.72
CA LEU A 223 23.44 9.85 -9.98
C LEU A 223 24.62 10.69 -9.49
N GLU A 224 24.61 12.01 -9.76
CA GLU A 224 25.64 12.93 -9.30
C GLU A 224 25.74 12.94 -7.76
N GLN A 225 24.59 13.05 -7.08
CA GLN A 225 24.58 13.12 -5.63
C GLN A 225 24.97 11.79 -4.95
N VAL A 226 24.63 10.66 -5.56
CA VAL A 226 25.09 9.34 -5.08
C VAL A 226 26.61 9.22 -5.16
N GLU A 227 27.24 9.73 -6.23
CA GLU A 227 28.72 9.75 -6.33
C GLU A 227 29.34 10.68 -5.28
N VAL A 228 28.79 11.88 -5.07
CA VAL A 228 29.23 12.81 -4.02
C VAL A 228 29.15 12.16 -2.64
N ILE A 229 28.06 11.48 -2.34
CA ILE A 229 27.88 10.75 -1.07
C ILE A 229 28.92 9.63 -0.96
N ARG A 230 29.15 8.86 -2.03
CA ARG A 230 30.12 7.77 -2.04
C ARG A 230 31.54 8.27 -1.71
N GLU A 231 31.90 9.46 -2.19
CA GLU A 231 33.23 10.07 -1.97
C GLU A 231 33.34 10.78 -0.61
N GLY A 232 32.24 11.33 -0.06
CA GLY A 232 32.24 12.24 1.09
C GLY A 232 31.75 11.69 2.42
N ILE A 233 30.95 10.64 2.45
CA ILE A 233 30.31 10.16 3.70
C ILE A 233 31.30 9.60 4.73
N TRP A 234 32.51 9.20 4.34
CA TRP A 234 33.47 8.60 5.26
C TRP A 234 34.29 9.62 6.05
N GLU A 235 34.24 10.90 5.72
CA GLU A 235 35.03 11.94 6.39
C GLU A 235 34.33 12.63 7.58
N ASN A 236 33.01 12.46 7.77
CA ASN A 236 32.20 13.17 8.78
C ASN A 236 31.71 12.28 9.94
N LYS A 237 32.43 11.28 10.35
CA LYS A 237 32.18 10.61 11.62
C LYS A 237 32.77 11.44 12.75
N HIS A 238 31.92 12.07 13.57
CA HIS A 238 32.35 12.58 14.87
C HIS A 238 32.57 11.42 15.86
N ASP A 239 33.62 11.49 16.64
CA ASP A 239 34.00 10.47 17.63
C ASP A 239 33.01 10.30 18.79
N ASP A 240 31.98 11.15 18.87
CA ASP A 240 30.93 11.15 19.91
C ASP A 240 29.62 10.44 19.53
N GLY A 241 29.55 9.87 18.33
CA GLY A 241 28.36 9.13 17.86
C GLY A 241 27.15 9.99 17.46
N THR A 242 27.29 11.32 17.45
CA THR A 242 26.26 12.22 16.96
C THR A 242 26.22 12.19 15.43
N VAL A 243 25.05 11.83 14.86
CA VAL A 243 24.78 11.99 13.44
C VAL A 243 24.42 13.44 13.20
N GLU A 244 25.36 14.21 12.69
CA GLU A 244 25.05 15.52 12.15
C GLU A 244 24.01 15.38 11.04
N GLN A 245 23.14 16.39 10.91
CA GLN A 245 22.11 16.48 9.88
C GLN A 245 22.61 15.93 8.55
N LEU A 246 21.79 15.10 7.91
CA LEU A 246 22.04 14.62 6.54
C LEU A 246 22.70 15.72 5.72
N PRO A 247 23.86 15.47 5.10
CA PRO A 247 24.52 16.50 4.33
C PRO A 247 23.51 17.13 3.39
N ALA A 248 23.56 18.47 3.25
CA ALA A 248 22.68 19.23 2.38
C ALA A 248 22.97 18.85 0.92
N THR A 249 22.55 17.66 0.54
CA THR A 249 22.66 17.13 -0.81
C THR A 249 21.33 17.33 -1.52
N ASN A 250 21.36 17.63 -2.81
CA ASN A 250 20.17 17.67 -3.65
C ASN A 250 19.59 16.27 -3.91
N LEU A 251 20.08 15.24 -3.20
CA LEU A 251 19.56 13.88 -3.30
C LEU A 251 18.11 13.79 -2.84
N HIS A 252 17.75 14.56 -1.82
CA HIS A 252 16.40 14.58 -1.28
C HIS A 252 15.64 15.81 -1.79
N ALA A 253 14.52 15.56 -2.49
CA ALA A 253 13.61 16.63 -2.94
C ALA A 253 12.83 17.24 -1.77
N SER A 254 12.63 16.46 -0.70
CA SER A 254 12.00 16.92 0.54
C SER A 254 12.56 16.13 1.72
N ALA A 255 12.64 16.79 2.88
CA ALA A 255 12.93 16.17 4.17
C ALA A 255 12.17 16.95 5.25
N GLU A 256 11.52 16.21 6.16
CA GLU A 256 10.77 16.78 7.29
C GLU A 256 10.93 15.93 8.55
N SER A 257 11.00 16.57 9.69
CA SER A 257 10.91 15.89 10.99
C SER A 257 9.44 15.77 11.39
N VAL A 258 8.97 14.54 11.59
CA VAL A 258 7.60 14.26 12.04
C VAL A 258 7.51 14.51 13.53
N GLY A 259 6.92 15.65 13.94
CA GLY A 259 6.75 16.02 15.35
C GLY A 259 5.86 15.05 16.12
N LYS A 260 5.93 15.07 17.45
CA LYS A 260 5.22 14.11 18.32
C LYS A 260 3.71 14.07 18.07
N TYR A 261 3.08 15.22 17.86
CA TYR A 261 1.63 15.26 17.57
C TYR A 261 1.31 14.65 16.21
N ALA A 262 2.07 14.99 15.16
CA ALA A 262 1.91 14.37 13.85
C ALA A 262 2.17 12.84 13.89
N GLN A 263 3.10 12.37 14.73
CA GLN A 263 3.28 10.93 14.96
C GLN A 263 2.04 10.28 15.59
N MET A 264 1.36 10.97 16.53
CA MET A 264 0.12 10.47 17.14
C MET A 264 -1.03 10.43 16.12
N GLU A 265 -1.16 11.47 15.29
CA GLU A 265 -2.13 11.48 14.18
C GLU A 265 -1.89 10.30 13.23
N GLU A 266 -0.65 10.12 12.77
CA GLU A 266 -0.27 9.01 11.89
C GLU A 266 -0.50 7.65 12.52
N PHE A 267 -0.20 7.49 13.81
CA PHE A 267 -0.47 6.25 14.54
C PHE A 267 -1.96 5.88 14.45
N MET A 268 -2.84 6.88 14.58
CA MET A 268 -4.27 6.67 14.50
C MET A 268 -4.76 6.46 13.08
N TYR A 269 -4.50 7.40 12.16
CA TYR A 269 -5.13 7.33 10.83
C TYR A 269 -4.48 6.28 9.91
N LEU A 270 -3.22 5.89 10.13
CA LEU A 270 -2.61 4.76 9.44
C LEU A 270 -3.01 3.44 10.10
N GLY A 271 -2.89 3.35 11.43
CA GLY A 271 -3.17 2.12 12.15
C GLY A 271 -4.63 1.68 12.09
N LEU A 272 -5.59 2.61 12.04
CA LEU A 272 -7.01 2.31 11.86
C LEU A 272 -7.39 1.86 10.43
N ARG A 273 -6.44 1.87 9.48
CA ARG A 273 -6.60 1.21 8.18
C ARG A 273 -6.42 -0.31 8.27
N MET A 274 -5.75 -0.78 9.33
CA MET A 274 -5.73 -2.21 9.65
C MET A 274 -7.10 -2.64 10.22
N ILE A 275 -7.59 -3.80 9.79
CA ILE A 275 -8.87 -4.34 10.28
C ILE A 275 -8.81 -4.60 11.79
N ASP A 276 -7.67 -5.03 12.29
CA ASP A 276 -7.42 -5.19 13.72
C ASP A 276 -7.21 -3.86 14.47
N GLY A 277 -7.17 -2.74 13.74
CA GLY A 277 -7.00 -1.41 14.29
C GLY A 277 -5.69 -1.21 15.06
N VAL A 278 -5.70 -0.32 16.06
CA VAL A 278 -4.52 0.09 16.84
C VAL A 278 -4.54 -0.50 18.26
N SER A 279 -3.35 -0.79 18.77
CA SER A 279 -3.14 -1.25 20.15
C SER A 279 -3.00 -0.06 21.09
N ARG A 280 -3.71 -0.09 22.23
CA ARG A 280 -3.59 0.92 23.30
C ARG A 280 -2.23 0.84 24.00
N ASP A 281 -1.68 -0.38 24.12
CA ASP A 281 -0.39 -0.61 24.75
C ASP A 281 0.74 -0.09 23.85
N ASP A 282 0.64 -0.27 22.52
CA ASP A 282 1.63 0.26 21.56
C ASP A 282 1.61 1.79 21.56
N PHE A 283 0.44 2.43 21.67
CA PHE A 283 0.36 3.88 21.81
C PHE A 283 1.02 4.36 23.10
N MET A 284 0.69 3.70 24.23
CA MET A 284 1.30 4.00 25.53
C MET A 284 2.83 3.85 25.45
N HIS A 285 3.32 2.78 24.84
CA HIS A 285 4.75 2.54 24.68
C HIS A 285 5.42 3.63 23.83
N SER A 286 4.78 4.01 22.71
CA SER A 286 5.34 4.98 21.75
C SER A 286 5.35 6.41 22.29
N PHE A 287 4.32 6.81 23.05
CA PHE A 287 4.10 8.21 23.43
C PHE A 287 4.15 8.50 24.94
N GLY A 288 4.22 7.48 25.78
CA GLY A 288 4.31 7.60 27.24
C GLY A 288 3.01 8.05 27.92
N MET A 289 1.87 7.96 27.21
CA MET A 289 0.56 8.32 27.74
C MET A 289 -0.54 7.48 27.10
N PRO A 290 -1.69 7.25 27.80
CA PRO A 290 -2.78 6.49 27.23
C PRO A 290 -3.43 7.27 26.07
N ILE A 291 -3.95 6.53 25.08
CA ILE A 291 -4.61 7.09 23.88
C ILE A 291 -5.80 7.99 24.26
N GLU A 292 -6.48 7.69 25.36
CA GLU A 292 -7.60 8.45 25.90
C GLU A 292 -7.19 9.83 26.43
N ALA A 293 -5.94 9.99 26.87
CA ALA A 293 -5.45 11.30 27.30
C ALA A 293 -5.44 12.33 26.16
N VAL A 294 -5.34 11.83 24.93
CA VAL A 294 -5.27 12.67 23.72
C VAL A 294 -6.62 12.68 22.98
N TYR A 295 -7.20 11.52 22.77
CA TYR A 295 -8.30 11.32 21.82
C TYR A 295 -9.66 10.95 22.47
N GLN A 296 -9.84 11.12 23.80
CA GLN A 296 -11.07 10.70 24.50
C GLN A 296 -12.35 11.21 23.83
N LYS A 297 -12.37 12.49 23.43
CA LYS A 297 -13.56 13.10 22.81
C LYS A 297 -13.85 12.48 21.45
N VAL A 298 -12.83 12.31 20.62
CA VAL A 298 -12.95 11.70 19.29
C VAL A 298 -13.39 10.24 19.40
N LEU A 299 -12.78 9.49 20.31
CA LEU A 299 -13.12 8.09 20.54
C LEU A 299 -14.57 7.91 21.01
N ASN A 300 -15.08 8.79 21.90
CA ASN A 300 -16.47 8.74 22.35
C ASN A 300 -17.43 9.09 21.21
N HIS A 301 -17.13 10.17 20.47
CA HIS A 301 -17.92 10.62 19.34
C HIS A 301 -18.08 9.52 18.27
N LEU A 302 -16.97 8.94 17.81
CA LEU A 302 -17.01 7.87 16.80
C LEU A 302 -17.67 6.58 17.33
N GLN A 303 -17.60 6.32 18.64
CA GLN A 303 -18.29 5.19 19.25
C GLN A 303 -19.81 5.43 19.34
N GLU A 304 -20.26 6.65 19.65
CA GLU A 304 -21.67 7.05 19.65
C GLU A 304 -22.28 6.97 18.24
N GLU A 305 -21.48 7.26 17.21
CA GLU A 305 -21.88 7.10 15.81
C GLU A 305 -21.80 5.65 15.29
N GLU A 306 -21.37 4.70 16.13
CA GLU A 306 -21.17 3.29 15.79
C GLU A 306 -20.09 3.06 14.71
N LEU A 307 -19.14 3.98 14.57
CA LEU A 307 -18.05 3.89 13.59
C LEU A 307 -16.78 3.25 14.15
N LEU A 308 -16.67 3.17 15.50
CA LEU A 308 -15.49 2.67 16.18
C LEU A 308 -15.86 1.78 17.35
N GLU A 309 -15.09 0.74 17.58
CA GLU A 309 -15.20 -0.15 18.74
C GLU A 309 -13.91 -0.22 19.54
N ARG A 310 -14.05 -0.44 20.87
CA ARG A 310 -12.95 -0.69 21.81
C ARG A 310 -13.14 -2.07 22.42
N ARG A 311 -12.26 -3.00 22.11
CA ARG A 311 -12.32 -4.37 22.66
C ARG A 311 -10.92 -4.97 22.80
N ALA A 312 -10.69 -5.73 23.85
CA ALA A 312 -9.47 -6.48 24.10
C ALA A 312 -8.16 -5.65 24.00
N GLY A 313 -8.18 -4.39 24.50
CA GLY A 313 -7.02 -3.51 24.46
C GLY A 313 -6.74 -2.86 23.10
N ARG A 314 -7.62 -3.05 22.13
CA ARG A 314 -7.51 -2.47 20.78
C ARG A 314 -8.67 -1.51 20.47
N ILE A 315 -8.44 -0.64 19.51
CA ILE A 315 -9.40 0.30 18.93
C ILE A 315 -9.42 0.05 17.45
N TYR A 316 -10.59 -0.19 16.86
CA TYR A 316 -10.74 -0.48 15.43
C TYR A 316 -12.04 0.08 14.87
N LEU A 317 -12.07 0.32 13.57
CA LEU A 317 -13.27 0.75 12.87
C LEU A 317 -14.26 -0.42 12.76
N THR A 318 -15.54 -0.14 13.00
CA THR A 318 -16.61 -1.08 12.66
C THR A 318 -16.74 -1.23 11.13
N PRO A 319 -17.50 -2.20 10.60
CA PRO A 319 -17.79 -2.25 9.16
C PRO A 319 -18.37 -0.92 8.65
N LYS A 320 -19.32 -0.31 9.37
CA LYS A 320 -19.87 1.02 9.08
C LYS A 320 -18.76 2.11 9.08
N GLY A 321 -17.83 2.04 10.04
CA GLY A 321 -16.69 2.96 10.11
C GLY A 321 -15.69 2.77 8.98
N GLN A 322 -15.53 1.55 8.47
CA GLN A 322 -14.70 1.26 7.30
C GLN A 322 -15.29 1.87 6.02
N ASP A 323 -16.60 1.78 5.83
CA ASP A 323 -17.33 2.36 4.68
C ASP A 323 -17.14 3.89 4.62
N VAL A 324 -17.07 4.56 5.77
CA VAL A 324 -16.85 6.02 5.89
C VAL A 324 -15.49 6.35 6.49
N SER A 325 -14.48 5.53 6.24
CA SER A 325 -13.17 5.61 6.89
C SER A 325 -12.50 6.98 6.76
N ASN A 326 -12.61 7.66 5.62
CA ASN A 326 -12.04 9.00 5.45
C ASN A 326 -12.60 10.01 6.46
N TYR A 327 -13.92 9.95 6.75
CA TYR A 327 -14.54 10.78 7.76
C TYR A 327 -14.02 10.43 9.17
N ALA A 328 -14.03 9.13 9.52
CA ALA A 328 -13.60 8.67 10.83
C ALA A 328 -12.12 8.96 11.09
N LEU A 329 -11.25 8.74 10.10
CA LEU A 329 -9.81 8.99 10.22
C LEU A 329 -9.48 10.47 10.33
N ALA A 330 -10.21 11.34 9.64
CA ALA A 330 -10.02 12.80 9.71
C ALA A 330 -10.27 13.38 11.12
N GLN A 331 -11.09 12.70 11.96
CA GLN A 331 -11.34 13.15 13.33
C GLN A 331 -10.11 13.06 14.25
N PHE A 332 -9.08 12.30 13.86
CA PHE A 332 -7.85 12.15 14.63
C PHE A 332 -6.77 13.19 14.30
N LEU A 333 -7.02 14.06 13.33
CA LEU A 333 -6.11 15.16 13.00
C LEU A 333 -6.30 16.30 13.99
N PHE A 334 -5.21 16.90 14.44
CA PHE A 334 -5.26 18.10 15.26
C PHE A 334 -5.54 19.32 14.39
N ASP A 335 -6.31 20.27 14.92
CA ASP A 335 -6.48 21.56 14.25
C ASP A 335 -5.13 22.27 14.15
N GLU A 336 -4.83 22.86 12.99
CA GLU A 336 -3.57 23.61 12.74
C GLU A 336 -3.33 24.79 13.71
N THR A 337 -4.26 25.04 14.62
CA THR A 337 -4.26 26.17 15.59
C THR A 337 -4.07 25.74 17.02
N SER A 338 -3.72 24.46 17.30
CA SER A 338 -3.57 23.95 18.68
C SER A 338 -2.10 23.88 19.11
#